data_69fc98b6ef030f09db3bc02f6484dfff
#
_entry.id   69fc98b6ef030f09db3bc02f6484dfff
#
_cell.length_a   1.000
_cell.length_b   1.000
_cell.length_c   1.000
_cell.angle_alpha   90.00
_cell.angle_beta   90.00
_cell.angle_gamma   90.00
#
_symmetry.space_group_name_H-M   'P 1'
#
loop_
_entity.id
_entity.type
_entity.pdbx_description
1 polymer ?
#
loop_
_entity_poly.entity_id
_entity_poly.type
_entity_poly.pdbx_seq_one_letter_code
_entity_poly.pdbx_strand_id
1 'polypeptide(L)'
;MFTQEKELYKKVRKVEMSKLLPKFVSPAGFDHAIIDENKNILNFCSSRYNLVTNESIFKPIESYMKDNNIKYSRSVRIINDSKFYVDYIIGERKDTGLVNGIFPKVSIWNSYDGGSTMRHEMGYHRLICSNGLTRPDGEIIKTTFKHAAPSKIEDLSLDNYDKVIHLLQEVQEFINHSDEDMKFFDKMSNVKVTKAKIESIGKKVK
;
A
#
# COMPACT_ATOMS: atom_id res chain seq x y z
N MET A 1 -12.82 14.98 -6.53
CA MET A 1 -12.84 13.97 -5.46
C MET A 1 -13.75 12.78 -5.79
N PHE A 2 -15.02 12.95 -6.18
CA PHE A 2 -15.93 11.87 -6.55
C PHE A 2 -15.46 10.97 -7.71
N THR A 3 -14.77 11.52 -8.69
CA THR A 3 -14.28 10.77 -9.86
C THR A 3 -13.17 9.77 -9.49
N GLN A 4 -12.21 10.17 -8.66
CA GLN A 4 -11.11 9.30 -8.22
C GLN A 4 -11.60 8.14 -7.34
N GLU A 5 -12.59 8.39 -6.49
CA GLU A 5 -13.18 7.37 -5.63
C GLU A 5 -13.90 6.30 -6.47
N LYS A 6 -14.68 6.73 -7.47
CA LYS A 6 -15.36 5.82 -8.39
C LYS A 6 -14.35 4.98 -9.18
N GLU A 7 -13.28 5.58 -9.67
CA GLU A 7 -12.23 4.87 -10.39
C GLU A 7 -11.43 3.92 -9.49
N LEU A 8 -11.13 4.32 -8.25
CA LEU A 8 -10.42 3.45 -7.30
C LEU A 8 -11.20 2.15 -7.03
N TYR A 9 -12.51 2.25 -6.85
CA TYR A 9 -13.39 1.13 -6.52
C TYR A 9 -14.19 0.61 -7.70
N LYS A 10 -13.73 0.86 -8.94
CA LYS A 10 -14.38 0.28 -10.11
C LYS A 10 -14.42 -1.24 -10.02
N LYS A 11 -15.54 -1.81 -10.42
CA LYS A 11 -15.72 -3.27 -10.41
C LYS A 11 -14.94 -3.88 -11.56
N VAL A 12 -14.06 -4.80 -11.22
CA VAL A 12 -13.29 -5.57 -12.20
C VAL A 12 -13.50 -7.06 -11.99
N ARG A 13 -13.42 -7.83 -13.08
CA ARG A 13 -13.53 -9.28 -13.02
C ARG A 13 -12.66 -9.95 -14.06
N LYS A 14 -12.20 -11.16 -13.75
CA LYS A 14 -11.51 -12.02 -14.70
C LYS A 14 -12.55 -12.87 -15.45
N VAL A 15 -12.45 -12.91 -16.77
CA VAL A 15 -13.39 -13.62 -17.66
C VAL A 15 -12.60 -14.42 -18.69
N GLU A 16 -13.09 -15.61 -19.02
CA GLU A 16 -12.55 -16.41 -20.13
C GLU A 16 -12.77 -15.70 -21.46
N MET A 17 -11.73 -15.63 -22.28
CA MET A 17 -11.79 -14.97 -23.58
C MET A 17 -12.78 -15.62 -24.54
N SER A 18 -12.97 -16.94 -24.47
CA SER A 18 -13.96 -17.67 -25.25
C SER A 18 -15.40 -17.19 -25.00
N LYS A 19 -15.69 -16.70 -23.79
CA LYS A 19 -17.02 -16.13 -23.42
C LYS A 19 -17.20 -14.69 -23.91
N LEU A 20 -16.10 -13.94 -24.07
CA LEU A 20 -16.13 -12.56 -24.58
C LEU A 20 -16.12 -12.51 -26.11
N LEU A 21 -15.29 -13.32 -26.71
CA LEU A 21 -15.01 -13.36 -28.14
C LEU A 21 -14.95 -14.82 -28.61
N PRO A 22 -16.09 -15.46 -28.96
CA PRO A 22 -16.14 -16.90 -29.26
C PRO A 22 -15.23 -17.35 -30.41
N LYS A 23 -14.81 -16.45 -31.29
CA LYS A 23 -13.90 -16.73 -32.42
C LYS A 23 -12.45 -16.33 -32.14
N PHE A 24 -12.15 -15.87 -30.93
CA PHE A 24 -10.81 -15.43 -30.56
C PHE A 24 -9.90 -16.65 -30.36
N VAL A 25 -8.86 -16.72 -31.17
CA VAL A 25 -7.76 -17.68 -30.96
C VAL A 25 -6.74 -16.98 -30.06
N SER A 26 -6.73 -17.37 -28.79
CA SER A 26 -5.77 -16.80 -27.83
C SER A 26 -4.33 -17.13 -28.20
N PRO A 27 -3.39 -16.18 -28.14
CA PRO A 27 -1.98 -16.49 -28.07
C PRO A 27 -1.73 -17.43 -26.88
N ALA A 28 -0.80 -18.36 -27.02
CA ALA A 28 -0.52 -19.38 -26.01
C ALA A 28 -0.36 -18.75 -24.59
N GLY A 29 -1.21 -19.13 -23.67
CA GLY A 29 -1.18 -18.70 -22.27
C GLY A 29 -2.05 -17.51 -21.89
N PHE A 30 -2.76 -16.85 -22.83
CA PHE A 30 -3.67 -15.73 -22.56
C PHE A 30 -5.13 -16.09 -22.84
N ASP A 31 -5.68 -16.96 -22.04
CA ASP A 31 -7.03 -17.49 -22.17
C ASP A 31 -8.11 -16.70 -21.40
N HIS A 32 -7.66 -15.70 -20.62
CA HIS A 32 -8.53 -14.84 -19.82
C HIS A 32 -8.24 -13.35 -20.06
N ALA A 33 -9.23 -12.53 -19.71
CA ALA A 33 -9.07 -11.08 -19.65
C ALA A 33 -9.59 -10.53 -18.32
N ILE A 34 -8.99 -9.42 -17.88
CA ILE A 34 -9.54 -8.59 -16.81
C ILE A 34 -10.35 -7.49 -17.49
N ILE A 35 -11.61 -7.38 -17.13
CA ILE A 35 -12.53 -6.38 -17.67
C ILE A 35 -13.13 -5.56 -16.54
N ASP A 36 -13.44 -4.30 -16.84
CA ASP A 36 -14.21 -3.43 -15.97
C ASP A 36 -15.75 -3.66 -16.12
N GLU A 37 -16.53 -2.88 -15.38
CA GLU A 37 -17.99 -2.89 -15.43
C GLU A 37 -18.56 -2.49 -16.79
N ASN A 38 -17.82 -1.69 -17.57
CA ASN A 38 -18.19 -1.24 -18.92
C ASN A 38 -17.71 -2.22 -20.01
N LYS A 39 -17.15 -3.38 -19.62
CA LYS A 39 -16.55 -4.39 -20.50
C LYS A 39 -15.30 -3.95 -21.24
N ASN A 40 -14.64 -2.85 -20.80
CA ASN A 40 -13.33 -2.49 -21.32
C ASN A 40 -12.29 -3.51 -20.84
N ILE A 41 -11.45 -3.98 -21.75
CA ILE A 41 -10.38 -4.91 -21.44
C ILE A 41 -9.22 -4.10 -20.84
N LEU A 42 -8.87 -4.42 -19.60
CA LEU A 42 -7.74 -3.79 -18.89
C LEU A 42 -6.45 -4.60 -19.06
N ASN A 43 -6.57 -5.93 -19.19
CA ASN A 43 -5.42 -6.82 -19.36
C ASN A 43 -5.84 -8.17 -19.94
N PHE A 44 -4.93 -8.81 -20.67
CA PHE A 44 -5.01 -10.22 -21.03
C PHE A 44 -4.14 -11.04 -20.08
N CYS A 45 -4.66 -12.15 -19.57
CA CYS A 45 -3.96 -12.94 -18.56
C CYS A 45 -4.21 -14.43 -18.72
N SER A 46 -3.43 -15.24 -18.04
CA SER A 46 -3.64 -16.67 -17.96
C SER A 46 -4.70 -17.05 -16.92
N SER A 47 -5.18 -18.30 -16.97
CA SER A 47 -6.01 -18.90 -15.92
C SER A 47 -5.37 -18.81 -14.52
N ARG A 48 -4.04 -18.80 -14.45
CA ARG A 48 -3.29 -18.69 -13.19
C ARG A 48 -3.19 -17.28 -12.62
N TYR A 49 -3.61 -16.25 -13.40
CA TYR A 49 -3.58 -14.88 -12.88
C TYR A 49 -4.61 -14.74 -11.75
N ASN A 50 -4.13 -14.32 -10.61
CA ASN A 50 -4.95 -14.07 -9.44
C ASN A 50 -5.29 -12.57 -9.38
N LEU A 51 -6.56 -12.27 -9.65
CA LEU A 51 -7.06 -10.89 -9.57
C LEU A 51 -7.27 -10.51 -8.10
N VAL A 52 -6.57 -9.47 -7.65
CA VAL A 52 -6.81 -8.82 -6.35
C VAL A 52 -7.45 -7.46 -6.62
N THR A 53 -8.66 -7.26 -6.12
CA THR A 53 -9.39 -6.02 -6.34
C THR A 53 -8.97 -4.92 -5.36
N ASN A 54 -9.06 -3.67 -5.78
CA ASN A 54 -8.81 -2.54 -4.88
C ASN A 54 -9.77 -2.53 -3.68
N GLU A 55 -11.01 -2.97 -3.92
CA GLU A 55 -12.02 -3.07 -2.87
C GLU A 55 -11.59 -4.04 -1.75
N SER A 56 -11.02 -5.20 -2.12
CA SER A 56 -10.55 -6.20 -1.14
C SER A 56 -9.31 -5.76 -0.37
N ILE A 57 -8.54 -4.79 -0.89
CA ILE A 57 -7.35 -4.26 -0.22
C ILE A 57 -7.72 -3.07 0.67
N PHE A 58 -8.35 -2.05 0.08
CA PHE A 58 -8.45 -0.74 0.74
C PHE A 58 -9.62 -0.66 1.73
N LYS A 59 -10.78 -1.25 1.42
CA LYS A 59 -11.94 -1.19 2.32
C LYS A 59 -11.68 -1.80 3.70
N PRO A 60 -11.05 -2.97 3.84
CA PRO A 60 -10.72 -3.50 5.16
C PRO A 60 -9.78 -2.61 5.97
N ILE A 61 -8.78 -2.00 5.33
CA ILE A 61 -7.85 -1.06 5.99
C ILE A 61 -8.61 0.17 6.49
N GLU A 62 -9.44 0.76 5.64
CA GLU A 62 -10.23 1.94 5.98
C GLU A 62 -11.27 1.64 7.06
N SER A 63 -11.91 0.46 7.01
CA SER A 63 -12.82 0.00 8.06
C SER A 63 -12.11 -0.15 9.39
N TYR A 64 -10.95 -0.81 9.39
CA TYR A 64 -10.13 -0.97 10.59
C TYR A 64 -9.76 0.38 11.22
N MET A 65 -9.28 1.34 10.42
CA MET A 65 -8.94 2.66 10.92
C MET A 65 -10.15 3.39 11.49
N LYS A 66 -11.30 3.29 10.82
CA LYS A 66 -12.55 3.88 11.27
C LYS A 66 -13.05 3.27 12.57
N ASP A 67 -13.07 1.94 12.65
CA ASP A 67 -13.60 1.19 13.80
C ASP A 67 -12.77 1.41 15.07
N ASN A 68 -11.48 1.70 14.90
CA ASN A 68 -10.55 2.02 15.98
C ASN A 68 -10.35 3.53 16.21
N ASN A 69 -11.15 4.39 15.56
CA ASN A 69 -11.05 5.86 15.65
C ASN A 69 -9.67 6.41 15.28
N ILE A 70 -8.94 5.72 14.40
CA ILE A 70 -7.63 6.14 13.92
C ILE A 70 -7.83 7.23 12.88
N LYS A 71 -7.29 8.41 13.13
CA LYS A 71 -7.32 9.52 12.20
C LYS A 71 -6.28 9.29 11.11
N TYR A 72 -6.65 9.57 9.86
CA TYR A 72 -5.73 9.46 8.73
C TYR A 72 -6.10 10.44 7.62
N SER A 73 -5.15 10.74 6.78
CA SER A 73 -5.38 11.36 5.48
C SER A 73 -5.00 10.41 4.36
N ARG A 74 -5.81 10.40 3.28
CA ARG A 74 -5.60 9.53 2.13
C ARG A 74 -5.31 10.35 0.88
N SER A 75 -4.30 9.92 0.13
CA SER A 75 -4.00 10.41 -1.20
C SER A 75 -4.10 9.26 -2.20
N VAL A 76 -4.79 9.49 -3.32
CA VAL A 76 -4.97 8.51 -4.38
C VAL A 76 -4.38 9.05 -5.67
N ARG A 77 -3.57 8.26 -6.35
CA ARG A 77 -3.09 8.53 -7.70
C ARG A 77 -3.38 7.34 -8.60
N ILE A 78 -4.04 7.59 -9.71
CA ILE A 78 -4.41 6.59 -10.71
C ILE A 78 -3.68 6.90 -12.01
N ILE A 79 -3.07 5.90 -12.62
CA ILE A 79 -2.34 6.01 -13.88
C ILE A 79 -2.96 5.04 -14.88
N ASN A 80 -3.34 5.59 -16.05
CA ASN A 80 -3.92 4.83 -17.16
C ASN A 80 -5.11 3.94 -16.73
N ASP A 81 -5.92 4.39 -15.79
CA ASP A 81 -7.12 3.73 -15.25
C ASP A 81 -6.91 2.29 -14.76
N SER A 82 -5.67 1.86 -14.62
CA SER A 82 -5.29 0.47 -14.31
C SER A 82 -4.25 0.32 -13.22
N LYS A 83 -3.49 1.37 -12.88
CA LYS A 83 -2.49 1.39 -11.81
C LYS A 83 -2.90 2.33 -10.71
N PHE A 84 -2.90 1.85 -9.49
CA PHE A 84 -3.42 2.53 -8.32
C PHE A 84 -2.33 2.66 -7.26
N TYR A 85 -2.16 3.89 -6.78
CA TYR A 85 -1.23 4.25 -5.72
C TYR A 85 -2.03 4.95 -4.64
N VAL A 86 -2.08 4.35 -3.46
CA VAL A 86 -2.81 4.90 -2.32
C VAL A 86 -1.85 5.07 -1.16
N ASP A 87 -1.75 6.30 -0.69
CA ASP A 87 -0.97 6.66 0.49
C ASP A 87 -1.92 6.99 1.64
N TYR A 88 -1.71 6.35 2.78
CA TYR A 88 -2.33 6.68 4.05
C TYR A 88 -1.28 7.31 4.96
N ILE A 89 -1.51 8.54 5.39
CA ILE A 89 -0.75 9.21 6.44
C ILE A 89 -1.57 9.06 7.70
N ILE A 90 -0.99 8.41 8.71
CA ILE A 90 -1.65 8.12 9.97
C ILE A 90 -1.51 9.33 10.90
N GLY A 91 -2.59 9.68 11.59
CA GLY A 91 -2.68 10.87 12.43
C GLY A 91 -3.31 12.09 11.73
N GLU A 92 -3.52 13.15 12.47
CA GLU A 92 -3.99 14.41 11.90
C GLU A 92 -2.85 15.14 11.17
N ARG A 93 -3.12 15.64 9.96
CA ARG A 93 -2.12 16.36 9.17
C ARG A 93 -1.58 17.62 9.86
N LYS A 94 -2.34 18.16 10.82
CA LYS A 94 -1.91 19.28 11.67
C LYS A 94 -0.94 18.82 12.76
N ASP A 95 -1.10 17.58 13.23
CA ASP A 95 -0.27 16.97 14.28
C ASP A 95 1.02 16.39 13.71
N THR A 96 1.03 16.02 12.41
CA THR A 96 2.22 15.52 11.71
C THR A 96 3.34 16.57 11.55
N GLY A 97 3.05 17.84 11.83
CA GLY A 97 4.06 18.91 11.91
C GLY A 97 4.79 19.01 13.24
N LEU A 98 4.38 18.22 14.25
CA LEU A 98 4.80 18.48 15.64
C LEU A 98 6.13 17.84 16.01
N VAL A 99 6.49 16.68 15.44
CA VAL A 99 7.77 16.05 15.77
C VAL A 99 8.70 16.11 14.57
N ASN A 100 9.31 17.25 14.33
CA ASN A 100 10.27 17.43 13.24
C ASN A 100 9.76 17.04 11.84
N GLY A 101 8.45 17.11 11.62
CA GLY A 101 7.80 16.73 10.37
C GLY A 101 7.83 15.22 10.06
N ILE A 102 8.06 14.37 11.06
CA ILE A 102 7.99 12.91 10.91
C ILE A 102 6.55 12.45 11.12
N PHE A 103 6.12 11.47 10.29
CA PHE A 103 4.79 10.85 10.40
C PHE A 103 4.80 9.43 9.88
N PRO A 104 3.96 8.54 10.42
CA PRO A 104 3.78 7.18 9.91
C PRO A 104 3.00 7.22 8.59
N LYS A 105 3.48 6.45 7.63
CA LYS A 105 2.88 6.35 6.29
C LYS A 105 2.78 4.90 5.85
N VAL A 106 1.63 4.54 5.30
CA VAL A 106 1.38 3.31 4.58
C VAL A 106 1.12 3.64 3.12
N SER A 107 1.90 3.07 2.21
CA SER A 107 1.75 3.23 0.77
C SER A 107 1.43 1.88 0.14
N ILE A 108 0.38 1.80 -0.65
CA ILE A 108 -0.07 0.56 -1.29
C ILE A 108 -0.22 0.78 -2.78
N TRP A 109 0.31 -0.15 -3.56
CA TRP A 109 0.24 -0.19 -5.02
C TRP A 109 -0.50 -1.44 -5.46
N ASN A 110 -1.41 -1.28 -6.41
CA ASN A 110 -2.06 -2.38 -7.10
C ASN A 110 -2.18 -2.05 -8.59
N SER A 111 -2.26 -3.06 -9.45
CA SER A 111 -2.52 -2.86 -10.87
C SER A 111 -3.42 -3.95 -11.44
N TYR A 112 -4.19 -3.57 -12.45
CA TYR A 112 -5.04 -4.47 -13.22
C TYR A 112 -4.47 -4.80 -14.60
N ASP A 113 -3.44 -4.05 -15.04
CA ASP A 113 -2.83 -4.18 -16.37
C ASP A 113 -1.69 -5.21 -16.44
N GLY A 114 -1.41 -5.90 -15.33
CA GLY A 114 -0.28 -6.83 -15.24
C GLY A 114 1.10 -6.17 -15.25
N GLY A 115 1.15 -4.84 -15.36
CA GLY A 115 2.40 -4.10 -15.45
C GLY A 115 3.12 -3.85 -14.12
N SER A 116 2.46 -4.18 -13.00
CA SER A 116 3.08 -4.08 -11.67
C SER A 116 2.55 -5.17 -10.75
N THR A 117 3.38 -5.57 -9.82
CA THR A 117 2.97 -6.41 -8.69
C THR A 117 2.21 -5.57 -7.65
N MET A 118 1.33 -6.19 -6.89
CA MET A 118 0.81 -5.58 -5.67
C MET A 118 1.97 -5.46 -4.67
N ARG A 119 2.11 -4.31 -4.04
CA ARG A 119 3.10 -4.09 -2.98
C ARG A 119 2.60 -3.09 -1.97
N HIS A 120 3.15 -3.15 -0.78
CA HIS A 120 2.98 -2.11 0.21
C HIS A 120 4.33 -1.73 0.81
N GLU A 121 4.39 -0.51 1.28
CA GLU A 121 5.52 0.06 2.01
C GLU A 121 4.97 0.75 3.25
N MET A 122 5.59 0.49 4.39
CA MET A 122 5.22 1.09 5.67
C MET A 122 6.46 1.61 6.36
N GLY A 123 6.35 2.75 6.99
CA GLY A 123 7.45 3.34 7.74
C GLY A 123 7.21 4.80 8.07
N TYR A 124 8.19 5.41 8.69
CA TYR A 124 8.14 6.82 9.02
C TYR A 124 8.69 7.64 7.86
N HIS A 125 8.03 8.74 7.58
CA HIS A 125 8.40 9.68 6.54
C HIS A 125 8.59 11.07 7.14
N ARG A 126 9.56 11.81 6.60
CA ARG A 126 9.78 13.22 6.96
C ARG A 126 9.28 14.12 5.85
N LEU A 127 8.54 15.16 6.22
CA LEU A 127 8.16 16.24 5.30
C LEU A 127 9.40 17.08 4.96
N ILE A 128 9.68 17.23 3.67
CA ILE A 128 10.85 17.97 3.18
C ILE A 128 10.48 19.41 2.82
N CYS A 129 9.28 19.62 2.28
CA CYS A 129 8.82 20.95 1.88
C CYS A 129 7.31 21.08 2.04
N SER A 130 6.83 22.33 2.05
CA SER A 130 5.42 22.67 2.15
C SER A 130 4.55 22.11 1.01
N ASN A 131 5.14 21.76 -0.13
CA ASN A 131 4.44 21.15 -1.27
C ASN A 131 4.11 19.66 -1.05
N GLY A 132 4.41 19.11 0.13
CA GLY A 132 4.10 17.73 0.48
C GLY A 132 5.13 16.70 0.01
N LEU A 133 6.32 17.13 -0.44
CA LEU A 133 7.41 16.20 -0.71
C LEU A 133 7.87 15.55 0.59
N THR A 134 7.88 14.23 0.61
CA THR A 134 8.29 13.43 1.77
C THR A 134 9.41 12.48 1.39
N ARG A 135 10.25 12.13 2.36
CA ARG A 135 11.25 11.06 2.22
C ARG A 135 11.13 10.09 3.40
N PRO A 136 11.52 8.83 3.21
CA PRO A 136 11.67 7.90 4.32
C PRO A 136 12.63 8.46 5.38
N ASP A 137 12.30 8.24 6.65
CA ASP A 137 13.11 8.56 7.81
C ASP A 137 13.29 7.30 8.66
N GLY A 138 14.39 6.59 8.44
CA GLY A 138 14.65 5.28 9.02
C GLY A 138 14.34 4.11 8.09
N GLU A 139 14.07 2.95 8.68
CA GLU A 139 13.79 1.72 7.97
C GLU A 139 12.36 1.71 7.39
N ILE A 140 12.24 1.15 6.19
CA ILE A 140 10.95 0.97 5.51
C ILE A 140 10.69 -0.52 5.34
N ILE A 141 9.56 -0.98 5.85
CA ILE A 141 9.07 -2.33 5.63
C ILE A 141 8.43 -2.37 4.23
N LYS A 142 8.89 -3.31 3.39
CA LYS A 142 8.37 -3.47 2.03
C LYS A 142 8.02 -4.92 1.78
N THR A 143 6.79 -5.16 1.34
CA THR A 143 6.35 -6.49 0.92
C THR A 143 5.75 -6.42 -0.49
N THR A 144 6.03 -7.43 -1.30
CA THR A 144 5.59 -7.49 -2.69
C THR A 144 4.90 -8.81 -2.95
N PHE A 145 3.72 -8.74 -3.57
CA PHE A 145 2.93 -9.91 -3.94
C PHE A 145 2.74 -9.98 -5.45
N LYS A 146 3.03 -11.13 -6.05
CA LYS A 146 2.77 -11.36 -7.47
C LYS A 146 1.30 -11.73 -7.68
N HIS A 147 0.70 -11.23 -8.75
CA HIS A 147 -0.65 -11.62 -9.17
C HIS A 147 -0.70 -13.02 -9.81
N ALA A 148 0.42 -13.69 -10.01
CA ALA A 148 0.47 -15.04 -10.55
C ALA A 148 0.40 -16.09 -9.44
N ALA A 149 -0.31 -17.20 -9.69
CA ALA A 149 -0.19 -18.37 -8.84
C ALA A 149 1.25 -18.90 -8.88
N PRO A 150 1.76 -19.42 -7.76
CA PRO A 150 3.10 -19.98 -7.70
C PRO A 150 3.30 -21.09 -8.72
N SER A 151 4.49 -21.16 -9.31
CA SER A 151 4.82 -22.17 -10.33
C SER A 151 5.14 -23.54 -9.75
N LYS A 152 5.37 -23.64 -8.42
CA LYS A 152 5.69 -24.87 -7.69
C LYS A 152 4.68 -25.11 -6.58
N ILE A 153 4.41 -26.39 -6.33
CA ILE A 153 3.48 -26.87 -5.30
C ILE A 153 3.91 -26.41 -3.90
N GLU A 154 5.22 -26.24 -3.67
CA GLU A 154 5.79 -25.78 -2.40
C GLU A 154 5.45 -24.29 -2.08
N ASP A 155 5.14 -23.49 -3.11
CA ASP A 155 4.74 -22.09 -2.98
C ASP A 155 3.21 -21.89 -2.92
N LEU A 156 2.40 -22.96 -2.89
CA LEU A 156 0.94 -22.94 -2.81
C LEU A 156 0.41 -22.48 -1.44
N SER A 157 1.29 -22.13 -0.51
CA SER A 157 0.92 -21.84 0.87
C SER A 157 0.09 -20.57 1.08
N LEU A 158 0.03 -19.67 0.09
CA LEU A 158 -0.73 -18.43 0.24
C LEU A 158 -1.61 -18.17 -0.98
N ASP A 159 -2.90 -18.43 -0.85
CA ASP A 159 -3.91 -17.92 -1.78
C ASP A 159 -3.93 -16.38 -1.74
N ASN A 160 -4.56 -15.73 -2.71
CA ASN A 160 -4.70 -14.27 -2.72
C ASN A 160 -5.39 -13.72 -1.48
N TYR A 161 -6.32 -14.49 -0.94
CA TYR A 161 -6.99 -14.16 0.31
C TYR A 161 -6.00 -14.07 1.46
N ASP A 162 -5.11 -15.06 1.60
CA ASP A 162 -4.08 -15.08 2.64
C ASP A 162 -3.09 -13.93 2.48
N LYS A 163 -2.73 -13.58 1.25
CA LYS A 163 -1.85 -12.42 0.97
C LYS A 163 -2.48 -11.10 1.40
N VAL A 164 -3.77 -10.93 1.15
CA VAL A 164 -4.50 -9.74 1.60
C VAL A 164 -4.61 -9.72 3.12
N ILE A 165 -4.90 -10.86 3.75
CA ILE A 165 -4.93 -10.96 5.21
C ILE A 165 -3.57 -10.62 5.82
N HIS A 166 -2.49 -11.18 5.29
CA HIS A 166 -1.14 -10.89 5.76
C HIS A 166 -0.82 -9.40 5.66
N LEU A 167 -1.12 -8.78 4.50
CA LEU A 167 -0.99 -7.33 4.33
C LEU A 167 -1.80 -6.56 5.37
N LEU A 168 -3.05 -6.96 5.62
CA LEU A 168 -3.90 -6.29 6.60
C LEU A 168 -3.33 -6.40 8.01
N GLN A 169 -2.81 -7.56 8.39
CA GLN A 169 -2.17 -7.78 9.68
C GLN A 169 -0.92 -6.90 9.86
N GLU A 170 -0.02 -6.90 8.88
CA GLU A 170 1.18 -6.04 8.91
C GLU A 170 0.81 -4.56 9.03
N VAL A 171 -0.19 -4.10 8.25
CA VAL A 171 -0.66 -2.71 8.32
C VAL A 171 -1.28 -2.39 9.69
N GLN A 172 -2.07 -3.29 10.26
CA GLN A 172 -2.68 -3.11 11.59
C GLN A 172 -1.62 -3.05 12.68
N GLU A 173 -0.65 -3.96 12.66
CA GLU A 173 0.48 -3.95 13.60
C GLU A 173 1.27 -2.65 13.53
N PHE A 174 1.60 -2.22 12.31
CA PHE A 174 2.32 -0.95 12.11
C PHE A 174 1.53 0.25 12.65
N ILE A 175 0.22 0.33 12.36
CA ILE A 175 -0.64 1.40 12.84
C ILE A 175 -0.68 1.41 14.38
N ASN A 176 -0.84 0.25 15.01
CA ASN A 176 -0.92 0.16 16.47
C ASN A 176 0.37 0.61 17.16
N HIS A 177 1.53 0.24 16.61
CA HIS A 177 2.82 0.66 17.17
C HIS A 177 3.15 2.12 16.88
N SER A 178 2.61 2.69 15.81
CA SER A 178 2.93 4.05 15.39
C SER A 178 2.61 5.12 16.44
N ASP A 179 1.57 4.92 17.24
CA ASP A 179 1.20 5.84 18.32
C ASP A 179 2.24 5.87 19.45
N GLU A 180 2.80 4.72 19.81
CA GLU A 180 3.86 4.61 20.82
C GLU A 180 5.16 5.21 20.32
N ASP A 181 5.51 4.91 19.09
CA ASP A 181 6.69 5.44 18.43
C ASP A 181 6.62 6.96 18.29
N MET A 182 5.46 7.52 17.92
CA MET A 182 5.28 8.97 17.84
C MET A 182 5.42 9.64 19.22
N LYS A 183 4.90 9.04 20.28
CA LYS A 183 5.13 9.52 21.66
C LYS A 183 6.60 9.43 22.06
N PHE A 184 7.31 8.40 21.62
CA PHE A 184 8.75 8.27 21.83
C PHE A 184 9.53 9.36 21.11
N PHE A 185 9.24 9.61 19.82
CA PHE A 185 9.87 10.68 19.03
C PHE A 185 9.61 12.06 19.65
N ASP A 186 8.40 12.31 20.15
CA ASP A 186 8.08 13.56 20.85
C ASP A 186 8.93 13.73 22.11
N LYS A 187 9.06 12.71 22.94
CA LYS A 187 9.96 12.74 24.11
C LYS A 187 11.40 13.00 23.71
N MET A 188 11.88 12.33 22.65
CA MET A 188 13.26 12.52 22.16
C MET A 188 13.51 13.95 21.67
N SER A 189 12.54 14.56 20.96
CA SER A 189 12.68 15.93 20.45
C SER A 189 12.77 16.98 21.56
N ASN A 190 12.17 16.69 22.71
CA ASN A 190 12.17 17.56 23.89
C ASN A 190 13.41 17.39 24.80
N VAL A 191 14.28 16.42 24.50
CA VAL A 191 15.50 16.21 25.29
C VAL A 191 16.55 17.30 24.94
N LYS A 192 16.82 18.18 25.89
CA LYS A 192 17.93 19.15 25.77
C LYS A 192 19.26 18.43 25.84
N VAL A 193 19.97 18.37 24.73
CA VAL A 193 21.31 17.79 24.65
C VAL A 193 22.34 18.89 24.99
N THR A 194 23.00 18.75 26.11
CA THR A 194 24.09 19.68 26.52
C THR A 194 25.40 19.30 25.83
N LYS A 195 26.30 20.27 25.63
CA LYS A 195 27.68 20.04 25.10
C LYS A 195 28.40 18.91 25.85
N ALA A 196 28.31 18.91 27.18
CA ALA A 196 28.93 17.87 28.00
C ALA A 196 28.40 16.46 27.70
N LYS A 197 27.12 16.34 27.36
CA LYS A 197 26.52 15.05 27.00
C LYS A 197 26.95 14.58 25.60
N ILE A 198 27.14 15.51 24.67
CA ILE A 198 27.68 15.21 23.33
C ILE A 198 29.13 14.72 23.45
N GLU A 199 29.95 15.40 24.24
CA GLU A 199 31.34 15.03 24.47
C GLU A 199 31.48 13.67 25.18
N SER A 200 30.58 13.35 26.12
CA SER A 200 30.55 12.04 26.79
C SER A 200 30.20 10.88 25.85
N ILE A 201 29.33 11.12 24.88
CA ILE A 201 28.97 10.13 23.85
C ILE A 201 30.14 9.94 22.88
N GLY A 202 30.75 11.03 22.43
CA GLY A 202 31.91 10.99 21.52
C GLY A 202 33.14 10.29 22.10
N LYS A 203 33.28 10.25 23.44
CA LYS A 203 34.35 9.49 24.14
C LYS A 203 34.06 7.98 24.24
N LYS A 204 32.80 7.55 24.13
CA LYS A 204 32.39 6.13 24.18
C LYS A 204 32.41 5.43 22.81
N VAL A 205 32.59 6.19 21.74
CA VAL A 205 32.58 5.68 20.35
C VAL A 205 34.02 5.59 19.78
N LYS A 206 35.00 5.89 20.55
CA LYS A 206 36.44 5.61 20.31
C LYS A 206 36.82 4.36 21.11
#